data_02c25d7724ddb9231452bfbe4b88117f
#
_entry.id   02c25d7724ddb9231452bfbe4b88117f
#
_cell.length_a   1.000
_cell.length_b   1.000
_cell.length_c   1.000
_cell.angle_alpha   90.00
_cell.angle_beta   90.00
_cell.angle_gamma   90.00
#
_symmetry.space_group_name_H-M   'P 1'
#
loop_
_entity.id
_entity.type
_entity.pdbx_description
1 polymer ?
#
loop_
_entity_poly.entity_id
_entity_poly.type
_entity_poly.pdbx_seq_one_letter_code
_entity_poly.pdbx_strand_id
1 'polypeptide(L)'
;MRKLLKVLGVMAAVVLPSVSAFAETAEAAGGMNYVGVAAGFGLALAVIGGALAQGKVAAAAMEGIARNPSAQEKMFTPMIIGLALIESLVIYMLVIAFLTAV
;
A
#
# COMPACT_ATOMS: atom_id res chain seq x y z
N MET A 1 7.85 -24.11 5.01
CA MET A 1 8.77 -23.41 5.93
C MET A 1 9.83 -22.59 5.18
N ARG A 2 10.70 -23.17 4.35
CA ARG A 2 11.78 -22.43 3.63
C ARG A 2 11.30 -21.28 2.72
N LYS A 3 10.15 -21.40 2.06
CA LYS A 3 9.57 -20.32 1.21
C LYS A 3 9.05 -19.18 2.06
N LEU A 4 8.42 -19.47 3.19
CA LEU A 4 7.91 -18.47 4.11
C LEU A 4 9.06 -17.66 4.75
N LEU A 5 10.12 -18.34 5.16
CA LEU A 5 11.33 -17.68 5.69
C LEU A 5 12.01 -16.76 4.67
N LYS A 6 12.05 -17.16 3.38
CA LYS A 6 12.56 -16.29 2.31
C LYS A 6 11.69 -15.06 2.09
N VAL A 7 10.36 -15.22 2.09
CA VAL A 7 9.43 -14.10 1.93
C VAL A 7 9.53 -13.15 3.13
N LEU A 8 9.57 -13.68 4.35
CA LEU A 8 9.78 -12.87 5.57
C LEU A 8 11.13 -12.15 5.55
N GLY A 9 12.20 -12.80 5.09
CA GLY A 9 13.52 -12.19 4.94
C GLY A 9 13.55 -11.05 3.93
N VAL A 10 12.90 -11.22 2.78
CA VAL A 10 12.79 -10.16 1.76
C VAL A 10 11.92 -9.01 2.27
N MET A 11 10.80 -9.31 2.94
CA MET A 11 9.96 -8.28 3.55
C MET A 11 10.71 -7.49 4.63
N ALA A 12 11.47 -8.17 5.48
CA ALA A 12 12.31 -7.51 6.48
C ALA A 12 13.41 -6.64 5.84
N ALA A 13 14.04 -7.12 4.78
CA ALA A 13 15.09 -6.38 4.08
C ALA A 13 14.58 -5.11 3.37
N VAL A 14 13.29 -5.07 3.00
CA VAL A 14 12.65 -3.90 2.38
C VAL A 14 12.09 -2.95 3.44
N VAL A 15 11.48 -3.48 4.51
CA VAL A 15 10.79 -2.68 5.53
C VAL A 15 11.79 -2.05 6.52
N LEU A 16 12.83 -2.77 6.93
CA LEU A 16 13.79 -2.28 7.92
C LEU A 16 14.52 -0.99 7.49
N PRO A 17 15.02 -0.83 6.25
CA PRO A 17 15.64 0.42 5.84
C PRO A 17 14.66 1.61 5.80
N SER A 18 13.40 1.34 5.49
CA SER A 18 12.37 2.38 5.45
C SER A 18 12.05 2.89 6.88
N VAL A 19 12.04 1.99 7.86
CA VAL A 19 11.82 2.34 9.27
C VAL A 19 13.01 3.10 9.85
N SER A 20 14.25 2.74 9.50
CA SER A 20 15.44 3.44 9.98
C SER A 20 15.55 4.86 9.39
N ALA A 21 15.23 5.06 8.11
CA ALA A 21 15.18 6.40 7.51
C ALA A 21 14.12 7.30 8.18
N PHE A 22 13.00 6.72 8.62
CA PHE A 22 11.97 7.44 9.36
C PHE A 22 12.42 7.79 10.79
N ALA A 23 13.19 6.91 11.45
CA ALA A 23 13.72 7.14 12.77
C ALA A 23 14.78 8.25 12.79
N GLU A 24 15.61 8.33 11.75
CA GLU A 24 16.66 9.34 11.61
C GLU A 24 16.08 10.76 11.45
N THR A 25 14.95 10.91 10.73
CA THR A 25 14.22 12.17 10.64
C THR A 25 13.55 12.55 11.97
N ALA A 26 13.14 11.58 12.78
CA ALA A 26 12.55 11.84 14.09
C ALA A 26 13.59 12.27 15.14
N GLU A 27 14.81 11.75 15.10
CA GLU A 27 15.93 12.19 15.96
C GLU A 27 16.40 13.61 15.62
N ALA A 28 16.44 13.97 14.33
CA ALA A 28 16.79 15.32 13.90
C ALA A 28 15.76 16.39 14.36
N ALA A 29 14.54 16.00 14.69
CA ALA A 29 13.48 16.87 15.22
C ALA A 29 13.50 17.04 16.76
N GLY A 30 14.52 16.53 17.48
CA GLY A 30 14.71 16.77 18.90
C GLY A 30 13.87 15.90 19.85
N GLY A 31 13.34 14.80 19.40
CA GLY A 31 12.61 13.81 20.18
C GLY A 31 11.75 12.89 19.31
N MET A 32 11.40 11.72 19.85
CA MET A 32 10.56 10.77 19.11
C MET A 32 9.14 11.33 18.97
N ASN A 33 8.81 11.77 17.77
CA ASN A 33 7.46 12.20 17.43
C ASN A 33 6.55 10.95 17.26
N TYR A 34 5.96 10.49 18.36
CA TYR A 34 5.07 9.33 18.36
C TYR A 34 3.90 9.47 17.37
N VAL A 35 3.44 10.68 17.12
CA VAL A 35 2.37 10.97 16.15
C VAL A 35 2.86 10.72 14.73
N GLY A 36 4.05 11.21 14.38
CA GLY A 36 4.66 10.96 13.07
C GLY A 36 4.94 9.48 12.82
N VAL A 37 5.44 8.77 13.84
CA VAL A 37 5.66 7.31 13.76
C VAL A 37 4.34 6.57 13.55
N ALA A 38 3.30 6.91 14.31
CA ALA A 38 1.98 6.29 14.17
C ALA A 38 1.35 6.59 12.80
N ALA A 39 1.48 7.82 12.31
CA ALA A 39 1.01 8.24 10.99
C ALA A 39 1.72 7.46 9.86
N GLY A 40 3.05 7.34 9.95
CA GLY A 40 3.84 6.56 8.99
C GLY A 40 3.49 5.08 8.98
N PHE A 41 3.29 4.49 10.16
CA PHE A 41 2.87 3.10 10.28
C PHE A 41 1.45 2.88 9.71
N GLY A 42 0.53 3.78 10.01
CA GLY A 42 -0.83 3.76 9.45
C GLY A 42 -0.83 3.87 7.92
N LEU A 43 0.00 4.76 7.37
CA LEU A 43 0.17 4.88 5.92
C LEU A 43 0.75 3.61 5.30
N ALA A 44 1.76 3.01 5.92
CA ALA A 44 2.34 1.76 5.45
C ALA A 44 1.30 0.63 5.37
N LEU A 45 0.46 0.49 6.39
CA LEU A 45 -0.65 -0.48 6.38
C LEU A 45 -1.68 -0.18 5.30
N ALA A 46 -2.04 1.09 5.09
CA ALA A 46 -2.96 1.49 4.04
C ALA A 46 -2.42 1.17 2.65
N VAL A 47 -1.13 1.44 2.40
CA VAL A 47 -0.46 1.12 1.13
C VAL A 47 -0.44 -0.38 0.87
N ILE A 48 -0.07 -1.19 1.87
CA ILE A 48 -0.07 -2.66 1.74
C ILE A 48 -1.48 -3.17 1.44
N GLY A 49 -2.48 -2.71 2.20
CA GLY A 49 -3.89 -3.09 1.99
C GLY A 49 -4.41 -2.67 0.62
N GLY A 50 -4.13 -1.44 0.20
CA GLY A 50 -4.50 -0.91 -1.11
C GLY A 50 -3.85 -1.69 -2.26
N ALA A 51 -2.54 -1.94 -2.20
CA ALA A 51 -1.82 -2.70 -3.21
C ALA A 51 -2.35 -4.14 -3.36
N LEU A 52 -2.64 -4.82 -2.25
CA LEU A 52 -3.23 -6.16 -2.27
C LEU A 52 -4.65 -6.15 -2.86
N ALA A 53 -5.47 -5.15 -2.52
CA ALA A 53 -6.81 -5.00 -3.05
C ALA A 53 -6.79 -4.71 -4.55
N GLN A 54 -5.94 -3.79 -5.00
CA GLN A 54 -5.77 -3.47 -6.43
C GLN A 54 -5.28 -4.68 -7.22
N GLY A 55 -4.31 -5.42 -6.68
CA GLY A 55 -3.82 -6.67 -7.28
C GLY A 55 -4.93 -7.70 -7.48
N LYS A 56 -5.82 -7.87 -6.51
CA LYS A 56 -6.97 -8.78 -6.62
C LYS A 56 -7.98 -8.31 -7.66
N VAL A 57 -8.31 -7.03 -7.72
CA VAL A 57 -9.23 -6.47 -8.72
C VAL A 57 -8.65 -6.66 -10.12
N ALA A 58 -7.38 -6.31 -10.33
CA ALA A 58 -6.72 -6.46 -11.61
C ALA A 58 -6.65 -7.93 -12.05
N ALA A 59 -6.25 -8.83 -11.16
CA ALA A 59 -6.17 -10.27 -11.45
C ALA A 59 -7.54 -10.85 -11.83
N ALA A 60 -8.60 -10.52 -11.08
CA ALA A 60 -9.95 -11.00 -11.38
C ALA A 60 -10.47 -10.46 -12.72
N ALA A 61 -10.20 -9.20 -13.03
CA ALA A 61 -10.57 -8.60 -14.31
C ALA A 61 -9.83 -9.26 -15.49
N MET A 62 -8.50 -9.47 -15.36
CA MET A 62 -7.71 -10.14 -16.39
C MET A 62 -8.16 -11.58 -16.61
N GLU A 63 -8.45 -12.32 -15.54
CA GLU A 63 -8.98 -13.68 -15.64
C GLU A 63 -10.35 -13.71 -16.33
N GLY A 64 -11.24 -12.78 -16.01
CA GLY A 64 -12.54 -12.65 -16.65
C GLY A 64 -12.43 -12.36 -18.13
N ILE A 65 -11.53 -11.47 -18.55
CA ILE A 65 -11.27 -11.13 -19.95
C ILE A 65 -10.63 -12.34 -20.68
N ALA A 66 -9.72 -13.05 -20.04
CA ALA A 66 -9.09 -14.23 -20.62
C ALA A 66 -10.11 -15.36 -20.90
N ARG A 67 -11.12 -15.52 -20.04
CA ARG A 67 -12.21 -16.48 -20.25
C ARG A 67 -13.22 -16.03 -21.31
N ASN A 68 -13.46 -14.74 -21.42
CA ASN A 68 -14.37 -14.15 -22.37
C ASN A 68 -13.83 -12.81 -22.90
N PRO A 69 -13.07 -12.83 -24.01
CA PRO A 69 -12.49 -11.62 -24.60
C PRO A 69 -13.51 -10.55 -24.97
N SER A 70 -14.75 -10.93 -25.32
CA SER A 70 -15.81 -9.97 -25.63
C SER A 70 -16.32 -9.18 -24.42
N ALA A 71 -15.97 -9.58 -23.19
CA ALA A 71 -16.30 -8.87 -21.97
C ALA A 71 -15.34 -7.70 -21.68
N GLN A 72 -14.23 -7.55 -22.40
CA GLN A 72 -13.18 -6.56 -22.13
C GLN A 72 -13.74 -5.13 -22.01
N GLU A 73 -14.54 -4.70 -22.98
CA GLU A 73 -15.10 -3.33 -22.98
C GLU A 73 -16.01 -3.07 -21.76
N LYS A 74 -16.79 -4.09 -21.36
CA LYS A 74 -17.71 -3.99 -20.23
C LYS A 74 -17.00 -4.05 -18.88
N MET A 75 -15.86 -4.73 -18.80
CA MET A 75 -15.09 -4.91 -17.56
C MET A 75 -14.09 -3.78 -17.32
N PHE A 76 -13.62 -3.12 -18.38
CA PHE A 76 -12.58 -2.10 -18.27
C PHE A 76 -13.00 -0.93 -17.37
N THR A 77 -14.17 -0.34 -17.63
CA THR A 77 -14.64 0.82 -16.86
C THR A 77 -14.85 0.51 -15.38
N PRO A 78 -15.60 -0.53 -14.98
CA PRO A 78 -15.76 -0.84 -13.55
C PRO A 78 -14.45 -1.25 -12.88
N MET A 79 -13.51 -1.87 -13.60
CA MET A 79 -12.17 -2.16 -13.09
C MET A 79 -11.42 -0.87 -12.75
N ILE A 80 -11.34 0.08 -13.67
CA ILE A 80 -10.64 1.36 -13.45
C ILE A 80 -11.29 2.15 -12.30
N ILE A 81 -12.62 2.20 -12.24
CA ILE A 81 -13.31 2.86 -11.14
C ILE A 81 -12.98 2.18 -9.81
N GLY A 82 -13.02 0.86 -9.75
CA GLY A 82 -12.66 0.11 -8.55
C GLY A 82 -11.22 0.37 -8.08
N LEU A 83 -10.27 0.38 -9.01
CA LEU A 83 -8.87 0.70 -8.72
C LEU A 83 -8.72 2.14 -8.19
N ALA A 84 -9.39 3.11 -8.82
CA ALA A 84 -9.35 4.52 -8.41
C ALA A 84 -9.95 4.73 -7.00
N LEU A 85 -11.04 4.04 -6.67
CA LEU A 85 -11.64 4.12 -5.33
C LEU A 85 -10.74 3.51 -4.25
N ILE A 86 -10.04 2.41 -4.55
CA ILE A 86 -9.05 1.83 -3.61
C ILE A 86 -7.89 2.80 -3.43
N GLU A 87 -7.37 3.37 -4.51
CA GLU A 87 -6.28 4.35 -4.45
C GLU A 87 -6.68 5.59 -3.63
N SER A 88 -7.91 6.07 -3.77
CA SER A 88 -8.38 7.24 -3.01
C SER A 88 -8.32 7.03 -1.49
N LEU A 89 -8.54 5.81 -0.99
CA LEU A 89 -8.41 5.49 0.43
C LEU A 89 -6.96 5.60 0.92
N VAL A 90 -6.00 5.18 0.08
CA VAL A 90 -4.57 5.31 0.37
C VAL A 90 -4.16 6.79 0.37
N ILE A 91 -4.66 7.58 -0.58
CA ILE A 91 -4.42 9.01 -0.65
C ILE A 91 -5.02 9.74 0.57
N TYR A 92 -6.21 9.37 1.03
CA TYR A 92 -6.76 9.93 2.27
C TYR A 92 -5.87 9.66 3.48
N MET A 93 -5.35 8.43 3.60
CA MET A 93 -4.42 8.12 4.67
C MET A 93 -3.10 8.89 4.54
N LEU A 94 -2.60 9.10 3.31
CA LEU A 94 -1.43 9.93 3.05
C LEU A 94 -1.66 11.38 3.52
N VAL A 95 -2.81 11.96 3.19
CA VAL A 95 -3.16 13.33 3.62
C VAL A 95 -3.24 13.42 5.15
N ILE A 96 -3.90 12.46 5.81
CA ILE A 96 -3.99 12.41 7.27
C ILE A 96 -2.58 12.27 7.87
N ALA A 97 -1.76 11.37 7.35
CA ALA A 97 -0.39 11.17 7.81
C ALA A 97 0.45 12.44 7.68
N PHE A 98 0.32 13.15 6.56
CA PHE A 98 1.00 14.43 6.34
C PHE A 98 0.55 15.51 7.32
N LEU A 99 -0.77 15.70 7.48
CA LEU A 99 -1.34 16.71 8.38
C LEU A 99 -1.02 16.46 9.87
N THR A 100 -0.81 15.20 10.24
CA THR A 100 -0.48 14.84 11.63
C THR A 100 1.02 14.83 11.91
N ALA A 101 1.85 14.72 10.86
CA ALA A 101 3.31 14.72 11.00
C ALA A 101 3.93 16.13 11.01
N VAL A 102 3.19 17.14 10.55
CA VAL A 102 3.59 18.57 10.51
C VAL A 102 3.07 19.27 11.76
#